data_ecf261e34668076242c3dd19bfc93e65
#
_entry.id   ecf261e34668076242c3dd19bfc93e65
#
_cell.length_a   1.000
_cell.length_b   1.000
_cell.length_c   1.000
_cell.angle_alpha   90.00
_cell.angle_beta   90.00
_cell.angle_gamma   90.00
#
_symmetry.space_group_name_H-M   'P 1'
#
loop_
_entity.id
_entity.type
_entity.pdbx_description
1 polymer ?
#
loop_
_entity_poly.entity_id
_entity_poly.type
_entity_poly.pdbx_seq_one_letter_code
_entity_poly.pdbx_strand_id
1 'polypeptide(L)'
;MKVEFHPDVLKQLQRLPRDTFKTALQKIIDLATEPRPAGAKKISGGDRDWRIRFGQYRIVYEIDDDRQTLTIFTVAKRSDAYR
;
A
#
# COMPACT_ATOMS: atom_id res chain seq x y z
N MET A 1 -11.15 -0.04 8.82
CA MET A 1 -9.84 0.33 9.40
C MET A 1 -9.46 1.71 8.89
N LYS A 2 -8.93 2.55 9.75
CA LYS A 2 -8.48 3.88 9.38
C LYS A 2 -7.24 3.80 8.49
N VAL A 3 -7.19 4.58 7.41
CA VAL A 3 -6.04 4.63 6.51
C VAL A 3 -5.27 5.91 6.73
N GLU A 4 -3.97 5.78 6.93
CA GLU A 4 -3.04 6.91 7.03
C GLU A 4 -1.98 6.78 5.94
N PHE A 5 -1.37 7.90 5.57
CA PHE A 5 -0.39 7.96 4.50
C PHE A 5 0.93 8.51 5.01
N HIS A 6 2.01 7.79 4.73
CA HIS A 6 3.34 8.36 4.93
C HIS A 6 3.50 9.57 3.98
N PRO A 7 4.17 10.64 4.41
CA PRO A 7 4.28 11.85 3.57
C PRO A 7 4.81 11.61 2.16
N ASP A 8 5.73 10.66 1.99
CA ASP A 8 6.31 10.38 0.67
C ASP A 8 5.32 9.76 -0.30
N VAL A 9 4.27 9.11 0.21
CA VAL A 9 3.28 8.42 -0.63
C VAL A 9 2.49 9.40 -1.47
N LEU A 10 2.16 10.56 -0.92
CA LEU A 10 1.40 11.56 -1.65
C LEU A 10 2.15 12.03 -2.89
N LYS A 11 3.48 12.21 -2.76
CA LYS A 11 4.32 12.56 -3.90
C LYS A 11 4.39 11.42 -4.91
N GLN A 12 4.48 10.19 -4.45
CA GLN A 12 4.49 9.02 -5.33
C GLN A 12 3.20 8.90 -6.12
N LEU A 13 2.06 9.08 -5.45
CA LEU A 13 0.76 9.03 -6.12
C LEU A 13 0.62 10.08 -7.21
N GLN A 14 1.12 11.29 -6.96
CA GLN A 14 1.06 12.38 -7.94
C GLN A 14 1.87 12.10 -9.20
N ARG A 15 2.88 11.22 -9.12
CA ARG A 15 3.74 10.87 -10.25
C ARG A 15 3.21 9.71 -11.07
N LEU A 16 2.16 9.04 -10.62
CA LEU A 16 1.62 7.90 -11.33
C LEU A 16 0.84 8.34 -12.57
N PRO A 17 0.89 7.55 -13.66
CA PRO A 17 -0.03 7.75 -14.77
C PRO A 17 -1.47 7.73 -14.27
N ARG A 18 -2.35 8.42 -14.96
CA ARG A 18 -3.73 8.61 -14.50
C ARG A 18 -4.46 7.30 -14.18
N ASP A 19 -4.37 6.32 -15.08
CA ASP A 19 -5.05 5.04 -14.87
C ASP A 19 -4.43 4.25 -13.73
N THR A 20 -3.11 4.34 -13.59
CA THR A 20 -2.40 3.70 -12.48
C THR A 20 -2.79 4.34 -11.15
N PHE A 21 -2.92 5.66 -11.13
CA PHE A 21 -3.37 6.38 -9.94
C PHE A 21 -4.76 5.92 -9.50
N LYS A 22 -5.69 5.80 -10.45
CA LYS A 22 -7.05 5.33 -10.15
C LYS A 22 -7.03 3.93 -9.56
N THR A 23 -6.24 3.03 -10.15
CA THR A 23 -6.14 1.66 -9.65
C THR A 23 -5.53 1.63 -8.27
N ALA A 24 -4.46 2.40 -8.04
CA ALA A 24 -3.82 2.48 -6.73
C ALA A 24 -4.80 2.96 -5.68
N LEU A 25 -5.55 4.01 -5.99
CA LEU A 25 -6.51 4.57 -5.06
C LEU A 25 -7.61 3.57 -4.71
N GLN A 26 -8.12 2.84 -5.71
CA GLN A 26 -9.13 1.81 -5.48
C GLN A 26 -8.57 0.70 -4.58
N LYS A 27 -7.33 0.28 -4.81
CA LYS A 27 -6.69 -0.73 -3.96
C LYS A 27 -6.56 -0.25 -2.52
N ILE A 28 -6.20 1.01 -2.32
CA ILE A 28 -6.08 1.58 -0.98
C ILE A 28 -7.44 1.62 -0.28
N ILE A 29 -8.48 2.02 -1.00
CA ILE A 29 -9.84 2.03 -0.46
C ILE A 29 -10.27 0.64 -0.04
N ASP A 30 -10.00 -0.35 -0.89
CA ASP A 30 -10.34 -1.74 -0.60
C ASP A 30 -9.59 -2.26 0.63
N LEU A 31 -8.34 -1.83 0.84
CA LEU A 31 -7.57 -2.23 2.02
C LEU A 31 -8.20 -1.74 3.32
N ALA A 32 -8.90 -0.62 3.29
CA ALA A 32 -9.57 -0.12 4.48
C ALA A 32 -10.64 -1.08 4.99
N THR A 33 -11.29 -1.82 4.10
CA THR A 33 -12.30 -2.81 4.43
C THR A 33 -11.69 -4.20 4.62
N GLU A 34 -10.73 -4.56 3.76
CA GLU A 34 -10.06 -5.86 3.77
C GLU A 34 -8.54 -5.65 3.78
N PRO A 35 -7.93 -5.48 4.96
CA PRO A 35 -6.50 -5.14 5.02
C PRO A 35 -5.57 -6.28 4.59
N ARG A 36 -6.08 -7.52 4.58
CA ARG A 36 -5.30 -8.69 4.16
C ARG A 36 -6.02 -9.44 3.04
N PRO A 37 -6.17 -8.80 1.86
CA PRO A 37 -6.85 -9.48 0.74
C PRO A 37 -6.02 -10.65 0.22
N ALA A 38 -6.61 -11.48 -0.63
CA ALA A 38 -5.97 -12.69 -1.14
C ALA A 38 -4.59 -12.45 -1.76
N GLY A 39 -4.38 -11.29 -2.40
CA GLY A 39 -3.11 -10.95 -3.03
C GLY A 39 -2.07 -10.34 -2.09
N ALA A 40 -2.43 -10.09 -0.83
CA ALA A 40 -1.50 -9.49 0.12
C ALA A 40 -0.52 -10.52 0.63
N LYS A 41 0.75 -10.10 0.79
CA LYS A 41 1.78 -10.94 1.38
C LYS A 41 2.55 -10.16 2.43
N LYS A 42 2.87 -10.86 3.51
CA LYS A 42 3.66 -10.29 4.58
C LYS A 42 5.10 -10.13 4.12
N ILE A 43 5.70 -8.99 4.45
CA ILE A 43 7.10 -8.75 4.13
C ILE A 43 7.95 -9.39 5.22
N SER A 44 8.93 -10.19 4.82
CA SER A 44 9.79 -10.89 5.77
C SER A 44 10.61 -9.89 6.60
N GLY A 45 10.78 -10.21 7.87
CA GLY A 45 11.52 -9.38 8.82
C GLY A 45 10.68 -8.38 9.57
N GLY A 46 9.40 -8.17 9.18
CA GLY A 46 8.50 -7.27 9.87
C GLY A 46 7.23 -8.00 10.31
N ASP A 47 6.70 -7.66 11.46
CA ASP A 47 5.46 -8.26 11.95
C ASP A 47 4.21 -7.60 11.38
N ARG A 48 4.34 -6.36 10.95
CA ARG A 48 3.20 -5.53 10.55
C ARG A 48 3.23 -5.11 9.10
N ASP A 49 4.30 -5.41 8.37
CA ASP A 49 4.52 -4.92 7.02
C ASP A 49 3.97 -5.88 5.98
N TRP A 50 3.18 -5.35 5.08
CA TRP A 50 2.50 -6.10 4.04
C TRP A 50 2.67 -5.41 2.70
N ARG A 51 2.42 -6.17 1.63
CA ARG A 51 2.41 -5.61 0.29
C ARG A 51 1.32 -6.23 -0.57
N ILE A 52 0.81 -5.46 -1.50
CA ILE A 52 0.00 -5.97 -2.61
C ILE A 52 0.61 -5.49 -3.92
N ARG A 53 0.43 -6.28 -4.96
CA ARG A 53 0.90 -5.96 -6.31
C ARG A 53 -0.27 -5.63 -7.20
N PHE A 54 -0.06 -4.68 -8.12
CA PHE A 54 -1.00 -4.42 -9.20
C PHE A 54 -0.20 -3.97 -10.43
N GLY A 55 -0.34 -4.69 -11.54
CA GLY A 55 0.48 -4.44 -12.71
C GLY A 55 1.96 -4.51 -12.36
N GLN A 56 2.71 -3.49 -12.70
CA GLN A 56 4.14 -3.39 -12.39
C GLN A 56 4.42 -2.64 -11.09
N TYR A 57 3.39 -2.37 -10.33
CA TYR A 57 3.47 -1.56 -9.11
C TYR A 57 3.24 -2.39 -7.87
N ARG A 58 3.57 -1.79 -6.75
CA ARG A 58 3.48 -2.44 -5.46
C ARG A 58 3.08 -1.39 -4.42
N ILE A 59 2.15 -1.76 -3.54
CA ILE A 59 1.78 -0.94 -2.39
C ILE A 59 2.33 -1.64 -1.15
N VAL A 60 3.17 -0.94 -0.41
CA VAL A 60 3.72 -1.42 0.86
C VAL A 60 3.01 -0.68 1.97
N TYR A 61 2.49 -1.42 2.95
CA TYR A 61 1.72 -0.83 4.03
C TYR A 61 1.93 -1.58 5.33
N GLU A 62 1.61 -0.92 6.42
CA GLU A 62 1.67 -1.47 7.76
C GLU A 62 0.26 -1.61 8.32
N ILE A 63 0.00 -2.72 9.02
CA ILE A 63 -1.26 -2.92 9.72
C ILE A 63 -1.00 -2.89 11.21
N ASP A 64 -1.70 -2.00 11.91
CA ASP A 64 -1.69 -1.94 13.37
C ASP A 64 -3.08 -2.35 13.85
N ASP A 65 -3.23 -3.61 14.22
CA ASP A 65 -4.52 -4.15 14.65
C ASP A 65 -5.01 -3.52 15.95
N ASP A 66 -4.10 -3.19 16.84
CA ASP A 66 -4.47 -2.59 18.13
C ASP A 66 -5.10 -1.21 17.94
N ARG A 67 -4.58 -0.44 17.01
CA ARG A 67 -5.08 0.90 16.71
C ARG A 67 -6.09 0.92 15.58
N GLN A 68 -6.34 -0.22 14.95
CA GLN A 68 -7.21 -0.33 13.78
C GLN A 68 -6.81 0.66 12.70
N THR A 69 -5.50 0.74 12.43
CA THR A 69 -4.91 1.70 11.50
C THR A 69 -4.06 0.98 10.49
N LEU A 70 -4.19 1.39 9.23
CA LEU A 70 -3.39 0.91 8.12
C LEU A 70 -2.64 2.10 7.55
N THR A 71 -1.30 2.03 7.53
CA THR A 71 -0.47 3.12 7.03
C THR A 71 0.17 2.73 5.71
N ILE A 72 -0.08 3.53 4.67
CA ILE A 72 0.54 3.32 3.36
C ILE A 72 1.92 3.96 3.36
N PHE A 73 2.95 3.17 3.09
CA PHE A 73 4.33 3.65 3.08
C PHE A 73 4.88 3.92 1.68
N THR A 74 4.48 3.11 0.72
CA THR A 74 5.07 3.20 -0.62
C THR A 74 4.06 2.76 -1.67
N VAL A 75 3.98 3.53 -2.76
CA VAL A 75 3.29 3.12 -3.98
C VAL A 75 4.27 3.39 -5.11
N ALA A 76 4.94 2.35 -5.60
CA ALA A 76 6.02 2.51 -6.56
C ALA A 76 6.14 1.28 -7.46
N LYS A 77 6.94 1.39 -8.51
CA LYS A 77 7.25 0.24 -9.35
C LYS A 77 7.91 -0.85 -8.52
N ARG A 78 7.67 -2.10 -8.90
CA ARG A 78 8.15 -3.26 -8.15
C ARG A 78 9.66 -3.23 -7.91
N SER A 79 10.42 -2.71 -8.85
CA SER A 79 11.87 -2.62 -8.71
C SER A 79 12.31 -1.56 -7.69
N ASP A 80 11.46 -0.59 -7.39
CA ASP A 80 11.80 0.54 -6.51
C ASP A 80 11.18 0.46 -5.12
N ALA A 81 10.23 -0.44 -4.92
CA ALA A 81 9.39 -0.45 -3.72
C ALA A 81 10.11 -0.86 -2.43
N TYR A 82 11.28 -1.46 -2.53
CA TYR A 82 12.03 -1.97 -1.38
C TYR A 82 13.35 -1.25 -1.15
N ARG A 83 13.37 -0.01 -1.36
CA ARG A 83 14.57 0.77 -1.08
C ARG A 83 14.60 1.30 0.33
#